data_e2682abc22db14ef58d1e9e29ad27bd6
#
_entry.id   e2682abc22db14ef58d1e9e29ad27bd6
#
_cell.length_a   1.000
_cell.length_b   1.000
_cell.length_c   1.000
_cell.angle_alpha   90.00
_cell.angle_beta   90.00
_cell.angle_gamma   90.00
#
_symmetry.space_group_name_H-M   'P 1'
#
loop_
_entity.id
_entity.type
_entity.pdbx_description
1 polymer ?
#
loop_
_entity_poly.entity_id
_entity_poly.type
_entity_poly.pdbx_seq_one_letter_code
_entity_poly.pdbx_strand_id
1 'polypeptide(L)'
;MCGIVGAVAGRDVVPVLIEGLRRLEYRGYDSAGIAVLNGTGSIKRLRTVGKVRKLQDALEADPTHGPLGIAHTRWATHGVPSERNAHPHISKDGIAIVHNGIIENHDELRHELTVAGYVFTSETDTEVIAHRVHYHLK
;
A
#
# COMPACT_ATOMS: atom_id res chain seq x y z
N MET A 1 -3.99 -12.28 -9.04
CA MET A 1 -3.46 -12.58 -7.68
C MET A 1 -2.60 -11.43 -7.20
N CYS A 2 -2.69 -11.11 -5.92
CA CYS A 2 -1.88 -10.05 -5.35
C CYS A 2 -0.43 -10.48 -5.14
N GLY A 3 0.49 -9.53 -5.29
CA GLY A 3 1.91 -9.74 -5.02
C GLY A 3 2.42 -8.71 -4.02
N ILE A 4 3.36 -9.10 -3.18
CA ILE A 4 3.97 -8.25 -2.18
C ILE A 4 5.49 -8.28 -2.34
N VAL A 5 6.11 -7.10 -2.23
CA VAL A 5 7.57 -6.96 -2.15
C VAL A 5 7.89 -6.06 -0.96
N GLY A 6 8.88 -6.44 -0.19
CA GLY A 6 9.40 -5.60 0.89
C GLY A 6 10.92 -5.57 0.82
N ALA A 7 11.51 -4.44 1.17
CA ALA A 7 12.96 -4.30 1.15
C ALA A 7 13.44 -3.29 2.21
N VAL A 8 14.55 -3.62 2.84
CA VAL A 8 15.30 -2.71 3.72
C VAL A 8 16.79 -2.87 3.40
N ALA A 9 17.49 -1.75 3.21
CA ALA A 9 18.89 -1.76 2.84
C ALA A 9 19.58 -0.46 3.25
N GLY A 10 20.89 -0.41 3.16
CA GLY A 10 21.65 0.81 3.35
C GLY A 10 21.66 1.74 2.15
N ARG A 11 20.72 1.55 1.22
CA ARG A 11 20.60 2.33 -0.02
C ARG A 11 19.14 2.46 -0.42
N ASP A 12 18.86 3.24 -1.48
CA ASP A 12 17.51 3.37 -2.02
C ASP A 12 16.96 2.02 -2.47
N VAL A 13 15.80 1.62 -1.96
CA VAL A 13 15.15 0.34 -2.29
C VAL A 13 14.11 0.45 -3.41
N VAL A 14 13.78 1.64 -3.88
CA VAL A 14 12.75 1.83 -4.90
C VAL A 14 13.01 1.00 -6.16
N PRO A 15 14.24 0.97 -6.72
CA PRO A 15 14.52 0.11 -7.87
C PRO A 15 14.26 -1.38 -7.60
N VAL A 16 14.57 -1.85 -6.40
CA VAL A 16 14.33 -3.24 -5.99
C VAL A 16 12.84 -3.54 -5.91
N LEU A 17 12.06 -2.61 -5.34
CA LEU A 17 10.61 -2.75 -5.23
C LEU A 17 9.95 -2.84 -6.61
N ILE A 18 10.32 -1.96 -7.52
CA ILE A 18 9.77 -1.92 -8.88
C ILE A 18 10.13 -3.19 -9.64
N GLU A 19 11.39 -3.64 -9.57
CA GLU A 19 11.81 -4.88 -10.23
C GLU A 19 11.05 -6.08 -9.66
N GLY A 20 10.84 -6.12 -8.35
CA GLY A 20 10.04 -7.17 -7.71
C GLY A 20 8.61 -7.19 -8.22
N LEU A 21 7.96 -6.03 -8.34
CA LEU A 21 6.61 -5.94 -8.89
C LEU A 21 6.55 -6.39 -10.36
N ARG A 22 7.55 -6.04 -11.16
CA ARG A 22 7.63 -6.49 -12.55
C ARG A 22 7.68 -8.01 -12.66
N ARG A 23 8.42 -8.66 -11.78
CA ARG A 23 8.51 -10.12 -11.75
C ARG A 23 7.21 -10.79 -11.33
N LEU A 24 6.33 -10.05 -10.64
CA LEU A 24 5.02 -10.56 -10.22
C LEU A 24 3.90 -10.25 -11.22
N GLU A 25 4.18 -9.53 -12.31
CA GLU A 25 3.15 -9.13 -13.29
C GLU A 25 2.42 -10.31 -13.93
N TYR A 26 3.09 -11.44 -14.10
CA TYR A 26 2.51 -12.62 -14.73
C TYR A 26 1.28 -13.15 -13.94
N ARG A 27 1.14 -12.78 -12.68
CA ARG A 27 0.06 -13.26 -11.81
C ARG A 27 -1.26 -12.55 -12.04
N GLY A 28 -1.28 -11.48 -12.84
CA GLY A 28 -2.47 -10.66 -13.06
C GLY A 28 -2.76 -9.72 -11.88
N TYR A 29 -3.16 -8.47 -12.19
CA TYR A 29 -3.46 -7.45 -11.18
C TYR A 29 -4.20 -6.28 -11.84
N ASP A 30 -4.85 -5.43 -11.02
CA ASP A 30 -5.56 -4.25 -11.51
C ASP A 30 -4.94 -2.92 -11.05
N SER A 31 -4.10 -2.95 -10.06
CA SER A 31 -3.45 -1.75 -9.53
C SER A 31 -2.13 -2.09 -8.84
N ALA A 32 -1.30 -1.09 -8.66
CA ALA A 32 -0.01 -1.25 -8.02
C ALA A 32 0.31 -0.04 -7.14
N GLY A 33 1.18 -0.23 -6.17
CA GLY A 33 1.60 0.87 -5.32
C GLY A 33 2.84 0.56 -4.51
N ILE A 34 3.48 1.62 -4.02
CA ILE A 34 4.61 1.54 -3.11
C ILE A 34 4.43 2.53 -1.95
N ALA A 35 5.03 2.20 -0.82
CA ALA A 35 5.21 3.12 0.29
C ALA A 35 6.66 3.03 0.74
N VAL A 36 7.33 4.16 0.84
CA VAL A 36 8.76 4.24 1.13
C VAL A 36 8.98 5.18 2.31
N LEU A 37 9.73 4.70 3.29
CA LEU A 37 10.21 5.53 4.40
C LEU A 37 11.49 6.20 3.94
N ASN A 38 11.45 7.54 3.81
CA ASN A 38 12.62 8.30 3.39
C ASN A 38 13.60 8.54 4.55
N GLY A 39 14.74 9.17 4.26
CA GLY A 39 15.77 9.44 5.27
C GLY A 39 15.36 10.42 6.37
N THR A 40 14.23 11.12 6.22
CA THR A 40 13.72 12.07 7.22
C THR A 40 12.65 11.47 8.14
N GLY A 41 12.31 10.19 7.93
CA GLY A 41 11.30 9.51 8.74
C GLY A 41 9.87 9.67 8.22
N SER A 42 9.69 10.25 7.04
CA SER A 42 8.37 10.39 6.40
C SER A 42 8.08 9.22 5.46
N ILE A 43 6.83 8.78 5.43
CA ILE A 43 6.37 7.76 4.50
C ILE A 43 5.79 8.46 3.27
N LYS A 44 6.30 8.13 2.09
CA LYS A 44 5.74 8.58 0.84
C LYS A 44 5.11 7.42 0.11
N ARG A 45 3.87 7.61 -0.34
CA ARG A 45 3.07 6.58 -1.00
C ARG A 45 2.72 7.01 -2.42
N LEU A 46 2.89 6.10 -3.38
CA LEU A 46 2.44 6.26 -4.75
C LEU A 46 1.61 5.04 -5.15
N ARG A 47 0.45 5.28 -5.74
CA ARG A 47 -0.48 4.22 -6.16
C ARG A 47 -1.02 4.55 -7.53
N THR A 48 -1.15 3.52 -8.39
CA THR A 48 -1.67 3.69 -9.74
C THR A 48 -2.61 2.55 -10.11
N VAL A 49 -3.59 2.84 -10.97
CA VAL A 49 -4.43 1.82 -11.59
C VAL A 49 -3.73 1.36 -12.87
N GLY A 50 -3.78 0.05 -13.13
CA GLY A 50 -3.18 -0.55 -14.32
C GLY A 50 -1.81 -1.17 -14.04
N LYS A 51 -0.98 -1.22 -15.07
CA LYS A 51 0.30 -1.95 -15.02
C LYS A 51 1.36 -1.21 -14.20
N VAL A 52 2.36 -1.96 -13.75
CA VAL A 52 3.53 -1.43 -13.02
C VAL A 52 4.21 -0.29 -13.77
N ARG A 53 4.16 -0.29 -15.10
CA ARG A 53 4.69 0.81 -15.90
C ARG A 53 4.07 2.15 -15.52
N LYS A 54 2.77 2.18 -15.19
CA LYS A 54 2.10 3.40 -14.73
C LYS A 54 2.70 3.89 -13.42
N LEU A 55 3.06 2.97 -12.53
CA LEU A 55 3.73 3.31 -11.28
C LEU A 55 5.14 3.87 -11.55
N GLN A 56 5.86 3.30 -12.51
CA GLN A 56 7.17 3.82 -12.92
C GLN A 56 7.06 5.23 -13.49
N ASP A 57 6.05 5.49 -14.32
CA ASP A 57 5.82 6.82 -14.89
C ASP A 57 5.52 7.82 -13.78
N ALA A 58 4.73 7.42 -12.78
CA ALA A 58 4.43 8.27 -11.62
C ALA A 58 5.70 8.57 -10.81
N LEU A 59 6.61 7.61 -10.68
CA LEU A 59 7.89 7.79 -9.99
C LEU A 59 8.85 8.72 -10.77
N GLU A 60 8.78 8.71 -12.08
CA GLU A 60 9.57 9.65 -12.91
C GLU A 60 9.07 11.08 -12.71
N ALA A 61 7.74 11.25 -12.62
CA ALA A 61 7.14 12.57 -12.41
C ALA A 61 7.29 13.06 -10.97
N ASP A 62 7.36 12.15 -9.99
CA ASP A 62 7.45 12.47 -8.57
C ASP A 62 8.43 11.50 -7.88
N PRO A 63 9.75 11.72 -8.03
CA PRO A 63 10.77 10.83 -7.53
C PRO A 63 10.66 10.57 -6.02
N THR A 64 10.80 9.31 -5.65
CA THR A 64 10.73 8.84 -4.27
C THR A 64 11.89 7.91 -4.01
N HIS A 65 12.58 8.12 -2.89
CA HIS A 65 13.76 7.36 -2.50
C HIS A 65 13.76 7.07 -1.01
N GLY A 66 14.31 5.93 -0.62
CA GLY A 66 14.45 5.61 0.79
C GLY A 66 15.03 4.21 1.00
N PRO A 67 15.52 3.93 2.24
CA PRO A 67 16.16 2.66 2.57
C PRO A 67 15.19 1.56 3.00
N LEU A 68 13.91 1.86 3.15
CA LEU A 68 12.89 0.91 3.58
C LEU A 68 11.62 1.15 2.78
N GLY A 69 11.05 0.10 2.24
CA GLY A 69 9.80 0.22 1.50
C GLY A 69 9.04 -1.09 1.33
N ILE A 70 7.77 -0.94 1.02
CA ILE A 70 6.87 -2.05 0.68
C ILE A 70 6.16 -1.72 -0.63
N ALA A 71 5.82 -2.76 -1.38
CA ALA A 71 5.16 -2.62 -2.67
C ALA A 71 4.13 -3.73 -2.87
N HIS A 72 3.15 -3.47 -3.72
CA HIS A 72 2.01 -4.36 -3.89
C HIS A 72 1.43 -4.26 -5.29
N THR A 73 1.05 -5.42 -5.84
CA THR A 73 0.14 -5.50 -6.98
C THR A 73 -1.16 -6.09 -6.48
N ARG A 74 -2.27 -5.39 -6.74
CA ARG A 74 -3.58 -5.75 -6.22
C ARG A 74 -4.44 -6.41 -7.27
N TRP A 75 -5.15 -7.47 -6.85
CA TRP A 75 -6.31 -7.98 -7.54
C TRP A 75 -7.53 -7.68 -6.65
N ALA A 76 -8.47 -6.90 -7.17
CA ALA A 76 -9.56 -6.38 -6.36
C ALA A 76 -10.47 -7.46 -5.77
N THR A 77 -10.64 -7.43 -4.44
CA THR A 77 -11.61 -8.24 -3.71
C THR A 77 -12.69 -7.37 -3.07
N HIS A 78 -12.31 -6.15 -2.65
CA HIS A 78 -13.20 -5.17 -2.03
C HIS A 78 -12.94 -3.81 -2.66
N GLY A 79 -14.00 -3.19 -3.16
CA GLY A 79 -13.92 -1.90 -3.84
C GLY A 79 -13.46 -2.04 -5.29
N VAL A 80 -13.78 -1.04 -6.10
CA VAL A 80 -13.41 -1.01 -7.52
C VAL A 80 -11.91 -0.74 -7.68
N PRO A 81 -11.30 -1.15 -8.80
CA PRO A 81 -9.94 -0.72 -9.12
C PRO A 81 -9.86 0.80 -9.20
N SER A 82 -9.09 1.41 -8.29
CA SER A 82 -8.88 2.86 -8.23
C SER A 82 -7.61 3.12 -7.43
N GLU A 83 -7.07 4.33 -7.56
CA GLU A 83 -5.88 4.70 -6.76
C GLU A 83 -6.16 4.60 -5.27
N ARG A 84 -7.33 5.07 -4.80
CA ARG A 84 -7.66 5.03 -3.37
C ARG A 84 -7.80 3.61 -2.82
N ASN A 85 -8.14 2.63 -3.68
CA ASN A 85 -8.28 1.23 -3.28
C ASN A 85 -7.01 0.41 -3.53
N ALA A 86 -6.00 0.97 -4.18
CA ALA A 86 -4.71 0.31 -4.34
C ALA A 86 -3.93 0.30 -3.02
N HIS A 87 -3.10 -0.72 -2.83
CA HIS A 87 -2.18 -0.78 -1.68
C HIS A 87 -0.90 -0.03 -1.98
N PRO A 88 -0.13 0.42 -0.99
CA PRO A 88 -0.35 0.28 0.46
C PRO A 88 -1.41 1.23 1.02
N HIS A 89 -1.98 0.86 2.17
CA HIS A 89 -2.87 1.73 2.95
C HIS A 89 -2.12 2.31 4.14
N ILE A 90 -2.45 3.55 4.50
CA ILE A 90 -1.75 4.31 5.54
C ILE A 90 -2.72 4.71 6.65
N SER A 91 -2.25 4.67 7.89
CA SER A 91 -2.95 5.22 9.04
C SER A 91 -2.12 6.30 9.72
N LYS A 92 -2.67 7.50 9.84
CA LYS A 92 -2.10 8.62 10.62
C LYS A 92 -0.64 8.93 10.24
N ASP A 93 -0.28 8.74 8.99
CA ASP A 93 1.06 9.00 8.42
C ASP A 93 2.21 8.17 9.04
N GLY A 94 1.91 7.28 9.96
CA GLY A 94 2.94 6.50 10.66
C GLY A 94 2.91 5.00 10.39
N ILE A 95 1.83 4.47 9.81
CA ILE A 95 1.66 3.04 9.54
C ILE A 95 1.34 2.86 8.06
N ALA A 96 2.07 1.99 7.38
CA ALA A 96 1.77 1.58 6.00
C ALA A 96 1.64 0.06 5.93
N ILE A 97 0.58 -0.43 5.30
CA ILE A 97 0.23 -1.85 5.25
C ILE A 97 -0.03 -2.28 3.81
N VAL A 98 0.51 -3.45 3.46
CA VAL A 98 0.07 -4.24 2.31
C VAL A 98 -0.44 -5.58 2.81
N HIS A 99 -1.43 -6.13 2.13
CA HIS A 99 -2.07 -7.36 2.59
C HIS A 99 -2.63 -8.14 1.41
N ASN A 100 -2.42 -9.46 1.44
CA ASN A 100 -3.00 -10.40 0.49
C ASN A 100 -3.95 -11.30 1.26
N GLY A 101 -5.25 -11.16 1.04
CA GLY A 101 -6.27 -11.95 1.72
C GLY A 101 -7.55 -11.16 1.92
N ILE A 102 -8.43 -11.71 2.75
CA ILE A 102 -9.74 -11.13 3.06
C ILE A 102 -9.89 -11.04 4.57
N ILE A 103 -10.34 -9.87 5.04
CA ILE A 103 -10.71 -9.66 6.45
C ILE A 103 -12.22 -9.87 6.55
N GLU A 104 -12.65 -11.01 7.05
CA GLU A 104 -14.07 -11.38 7.08
C GLU A 104 -14.94 -10.41 7.87
N ASN A 105 -14.45 -9.95 9.03
CA ASN A 105 -15.17 -9.02 9.90
C ASN A 105 -14.80 -7.56 9.67
N HIS A 106 -14.41 -7.19 8.44
CA HIS A 106 -13.93 -5.85 8.13
C HIS A 106 -15.00 -4.77 8.39
N ASP A 107 -16.27 -5.03 8.12
CA ASP A 107 -17.34 -4.06 8.33
C ASP A 107 -17.51 -3.71 9.81
N GLU A 108 -17.48 -4.71 10.68
CA GLU A 108 -17.57 -4.54 12.12
C GLU A 108 -16.38 -3.72 12.63
N LEU A 109 -15.16 -4.07 12.22
CA LEU A 109 -13.96 -3.35 12.62
C LEU A 109 -13.93 -1.92 12.08
N ARG A 110 -14.39 -1.72 10.84
CA ARG A 110 -14.51 -0.39 10.25
C ARG A 110 -15.42 0.50 11.09
N HIS A 111 -16.56 -0.04 11.51
CA HIS A 111 -17.50 0.71 12.35
C HIS A 111 -16.86 1.09 13.69
N GLU A 112 -16.23 0.15 14.37
CA GLU A 112 -15.54 0.40 15.65
C GLU A 112 -14.47 1.48 15.52
N LEU A 113 -13.65 1.42 14.46
CA LEU A 113 -12.58 2.37 14.24
C LEU A 113 -13.12 3.75 13.84
N THR A 114 -14.20 3.80 13.09
CA THR A 114 -14.86 5.07 12.74
C THR A 114 -15.37 5.76 14.00
N VAL A 115 -15.99 5.01 14.92
CA VAL A 115 -16.43 5.54 16.22
C VAL A 115 -15.23 6.05 17.03
N ALA A 116 -14.08 5.37 16.92
CA ALA A 116 -12.85 5.77 17.60
C ALA A 116 -12.14 6.99 16.96
N GLY A 117 -12.69 7.54 15.86
CA GLY A 117 -12.17 8.74 15.22
C GLY A 117 -11.30 8.53 14.00
N TYR A 118 -11.20 7.30 13.48
CA TYR A 118 -10.43 7.04 12.27
C TYR A 118 -11.25 7.37 11.02
N VAL A 119 -10.60 8.02 10.05
CA VAL A 119 -11.20 8.37 8.78
C VAL A 119 -10.75 7.37 7.72
N PHE A 120 -11.70 6.71 7.07
CA PHE A 120 -11.41 5.76 5.99
C PHE A 120 -11.43 6.47 4.65
N THR A 121 -10.40 6.24 3.85
CA THR A 121 -10.22 6.85 2.53
C THR A 121 -10.41 5.87 1.39
N SER A 122 -10.57 4.58 1.69
CA SER A 122 -10.76 3.53 0.70
C SER A 122 -11.94 2.62 1.07
N GLU A 123 -12.29 1.76 0.12
CA GLU A 123 -13.32 0.75 0.31
C GLU A 123 -12.73 -0.62 0.68
N THR A 124 -11.39 -0.71 0.83
CA THR A 124 -10.74 -1.99 1.05
C THR A 124 -10.81 -2.45 2.50
N ASP A 125 -10.83 -3.76 2.68
CA ASP A 125 -10.74 -4.38 3.99
C ASP A 125 -9.37 -4.15 4.65
N THR A 126 -8.32 -4.02 3.86
CA THR A 126 -6.96 -3.86 4.36
C THR A 126 -6.73 -2.54 5.11
N GLU A 127 -7.43 -1.47 4.73
CA GLU A 127 -7.31 -0.20 5.46
C GLU A 127 -7.69 -0.36 6.93
N VAL A 128 -8.58 -1.28 7.24
CA VAL A 128 -8.97 -1.61 8.62
C VAL A 128 -7.75 -2.06 9.43
N ILE A 129 -6.86 -2.85 8.81
CA ILE A 129 -5.64 -3.33 9.49
C ILE A 129 -4.73 -2.14 9.83
N ALA A 130 -4.52 -1.23 8.90
CA ALA A 130 -3.66 -0.07 9.13
C ALA A 130 -4.14 0.74 10.34
N HIS A 131 -5.42 1.05 10.39
CA HIS A 131 -6.00 1.79 11.51
C HIS A 131 -5.98 0.99 12.82
N ARG A 132 -6.22 -0.32 12.75
CA ARG A 132 -6.21 -1.18 13.94
C ARG A 132 -4.81 -1.27 14.56
N VAL A 133 -3.78 -1.38 13.73
CA VAL A 133 -2.39 -1.37 14.20
C VAL A 133 -2.07 -0.04 14.89
N HIS A 134 -2.44 1.07 14.25
CA HIS A 134 -2.23 2.39 14.86
C HIS A 134 -2.95 2.50 16.21
N TYR A 135 -4.20 2.03 16.28
CA TYR A 135 -4.99 2.06 17.51
C TYR A 135 -4.29 1.35 18.66
N HIS A 136 -3.65 0.20 18.38
CA HIS A 136 -2.95 -0.57 19.40
C HIS A 136 -1.55 -0.05 19.75
N LEU A 137 -0.99 0.83 18.92
CA LEU A 137 0.33 1.44 19.18
C LEU A 137 0.28 2.72 20.01
N LYS A 138 -0.88 3.24 20.28
CA LYS A 138 -1.04 4.45 21.08
C LYS A 138 -0.55 4.27 22.51
#